data_1022432eea7b78fc48b0ab6323904802
#
_entry.id   1022432eea7b78fc48b0ab6323904802
#
_cell.length_a   1.000
_cell.length_b   1.000
_cell.length_c   1.000
_cell.angle_alpha   90.00
_cell.angle_beta   90.00
_cell.angle_gamma   90.00
#
_symmetry.space_group_name_H-M   'P 1'
#
loop_
_entity.id
_entity.type
_entity.pdbx_description
1 polymer ?
#
loop_
_entity_poly.entity_id
_entity_poly.type
_entity_poly.pdbx_seq_one_letter_code
_entity_poly.pdbx_strand_id
1 'polypeptide(L)'
;ETVATEQASSKDSSGTGLGYLAMGIAIGLACLGTGLAVSSAASAAIGATSEEPKLFGKYLIVVALAEGVSIFGFLVSLFIYSKI
;
A
#
# COMPACT_ATOMS: atom_id res chain seq x y z
N GLU A 1 -0.18 39.73 -2.13
CA GLU A 1 0.82 38.72 -2.42
C GLU A 1 1.36 38.06 -1.16
N THR A 2 1.72 38.89 -0.18
CA THR A 2 2.18 38.37 1.11
C THR A 2 1.11 37.57 1.82
N VAL A 3 -0.15 38.05 1.75
CA VAL A 3 -1.26 37.34 2.36
C VAL A 3 -1.48 36.01 1.69
N ALA A 4 -1.42 35.95 0.36
CA ALA A 4 -1.57 34.70 -0.38
C ALA A 4 -0.44 33.72 -0.05
N THR A 5 0.78 34.23 0.10
CA THR A 5 1.92 33.39 0.47
C THR A 5 1.78 32.86 1.89
N GLU A 6 1.31 33.68 2.81
CA GLU A 6 1.08 33.26 4.20
C GLU A 6 -0.02 32.23 4.29
N GLN A 7 -1.10 32.42 3.53
CA GLN A 7 -2.20 31.46 3.49
C GLN A 7 -1.75 30.12 2.90
N ALA A 8 -0.98 30.17 1.81
CA ALA A 8 -0.45 28.97 1.19
C ALA A 8 0.50 28.25 2.14
N SER A 9 1.37 28.98 2.81
CA SER A 9 2.32 28.40 3.75
C SER A 9 1.62 27.79 4.95
N SER A 10 0.61 28.48 5.50
CA SER A 10 -0.17 27.98 6.62
C SER A 10 -0.97 26.76 6.23
N LYS A 11 -1.60 26.77 5.05
CA LYS A 11 -2.34 25.63 4.52
C LYS A 11 -1.41 24.45 4.30
N ASP A 12 -0.22 24.72 3.72
CA ASP A 12 0.76 23.68 3.47
C ASP A 12 1.29 23.09 4.77
N SER A 13 1.53 23.92 5.79
CA SER A 13 2.09 23.40 7.04
C SER A 13 1.14 22.50 7.80
N SER A 14 -0.18 22.76 7.77
CA SER A 14 -1.14 21.89 8.45
C SER A 14 -1.72 20.84 7.51
N GLY A 15 -2.13 21.25 6.30
CA GLY A 15 -2.69 20.32 5.31
C GLY A 15 -1.66 19.33 4.79
N THR A 16 -0.45 19.81 4.53
CA THR A 16 0.63 18.95 4.04
C THR A 16 1.04 17.92 5.09
N GLY A 17 1.10 18.35 6.36
CA GLY A 17 1.42 17.42 7.44
C GLY A 17 0.40 16.32 7.58
N LEU A 18 -0.89 16.67 7.51
CA LEU A 18 -1.96 15.68 7.54
C LEU A 18 -1.93 14.79 6.30
N GLY A 19 -1.56 15.35 5.15
CA GLY A 19 -1.40 14.58 3.93
C GLY A 19 -0.29 13.54 4.05
N TYR A 20 0.85 13.92 4.59
CA TYR A 20 1.95 12.96 4.82
C TYR A 20 1.53 11.87 5.78
N LEU A 21 0.82 12.23 6.85
CA LEU A 21 0.32 11.24 7.80
C LEU A 21 -0.67 10.30 7.12
N ALA A 22 -1.58 10.85 6.31
CA ALA A 22 -2.54 10.03 5.58
C ALA A 22 -1.86 9.06 4.63
N MET A 23 -0.80 9.51 3.94
CA MET A 23 -0.01 8.64 3.07
C MET A 23 0.60 7.48 3.84
N GLY A 24 1.19 7.79 4.98
CA GLY A 24 1.80 6.77 5.83
C GLY A 24 0.79 5.77 6.33
N ILE A 25 -0.38 6.24 6.76
CA ILE A 25 -1.44 5.35 7.23
C ILE A 25 -1.96 4.49 6.08
N ALA A 26 -2.20 5.09 4.91
CA ALA A 26 -2.73 4.36 3.76
C ALA A 26 -1.80 3.22 3.35
N ILE A 27 -0.52 3.52 3.13
CA ILE A 27 0.43 2.49 2.70
C ILE A 27 0.76 1.53 3.84
N GLY A 28 0.85 2.03 5.06
CA GLY A 28 1.17 1.21 6.23
C GLY A 28 0.11 0.17 6.52
N LEU A 29 -1.16 0.58 6.55
CA LEU A 29 -2.26 -0.37 6.78
C LEU A 29 -2.40 -1.34 5.62
N ALA A 30 -2.24 -0.86 4.37
CA ALA A 30 -2.28 -1.72 3.22
C ALA A 30 -1.17 -2.78 3.28
N CYS A 31 0.04 -2.38 3.67
CA CYS A 31 1.15 -3.32 3.79
C CYS A 31 0.97 -4.30 4.93
N LEU A 32 0.39 -3.87 6.05
CA LEU A 32 0.09 -4.79 7.14
C LEU A 32 -0.93 -5.84 6.71
N GLY A 33 -2.01 -5.39 6.05
CA GLY A 33 -3.03 -6.31 5.54
C GLY A 33 -2.46 -7.27 4.51
N THR A 34 -1.67 -6.74 3.58
CA THR A 34 -1.02 -7.56 2.55
C THR A 34 -0.04 -8.54 3.18
N GLY A 35 0.72 -8.10 4.19
CA GLY A 35 1.65 -8.99 4.87
C GLY A 35 0.97 -10.19 5.48
N LEU A 36 -0.18 -9.97 6.13
CA LEU A 36 -0.97 -11.06 6.68
C LEU A 36 -1.52 -11.97 5.59
N ALA A 37 -2.06 -11.37 4.52
CA ALA A 37 -2.63 -12.13 3.42
C ALA A 37 -1.57 -12.95 2.68
N VAL A 38 -0.44 -12.33 2.38
CA VAL A 38 0.65 -13.01 1.66
C VAL A 38 1.26 -14.11 2.53
N SER A 39 1.43 -13.84 3.82
CA SER A 39 1.96 -14.84 4.75
C SER A 39 1.12 -16.09 4.74
N SER A 40 -0.20 -15.93 4.85
CA SER A 40 -1.13 -17.05 4.86
C SER A 40 -1.17 -17.76 3.50
N ALA A 41 -1.30 -16.98 2.42
CA ALA A 41 -1.39 -17.55 1.07
C ALA A 41 -0.09 -18.24 0.66
N ALA A 42 1.06 -17.62 0.97
CA ALA A 42 2.35 -18.18 0.60
C ALA A 42 2.65 -19.47 1.39
N SER A 43 2.31 -19.49 2.67
CA SER A 43 2.49 -20.70 3.47
C SER A 43 1.68 -21.87 2.90
N ALA A 44 0.43 -21.60 2.56
CA ALA A 44 -0.43 -22.62 1.95
C ALA A 44 0.11 -23.04 0.58
N ALA A 45 0.59 -22.08 -0.22
CA ALA A 45 1.13 -22.35 -1.54
C ALA A 45 2.41 -23.20 -1.46
N ILE A 46 3.29 -22.91 -0.52
CA ILE A 46 4.51 -23.67 -0.33
C ILE A 46 4.19 -25.09 0.07
N GLY A 47 3.24 -25.27 1.01
CA GLY A 47 2.81 -26.59 1.42
C GLY A 47 2.21 -27.39 0.29
N ALA A 48 1.33 -26.75 -0.50
CA ALA A 48 0.69 -27.42 -1.62
C ALA A 48 1.69 -27.76 -2.73
N THR A 49 2.67 -26.88 -2.98
CA THR A 49 3.69 -27.10 -4.01
C THR A 49 4.60 -28.27 -3.63
N SER A 50 4.84 -28.49 -2.34
CA SER A 50 5.68 -29.62 -1.93
C SER A 50 4.99 -30.95 -2.22
N GLU A 51 3.66 -30.97 -2.24
CA GLU A 51 2.91 -32.19 -2.61
C GLU A 51 2.71 -32.27 -4.13
N GLU A 52 2.43 -31.14 -4.78
CA GLU A 52 2.19 -31.07 -6.22
C GLU A 52 2.97 -29.93 -6.86
N PRO A 53 4.24 -30.17 -7.21
CA PRO A 53 5.08 -29.12 -7.80
C PRO A 53 4.53 -28.51 -9.08
N LYS A 54 3.68 -29.22 -9.81
CA LYS A 54 3.09 -28.75 -11.06
C LYS A 54 2.20 -27.52 -10.86
N LEU A 55 1.69 -27.34 -9.64
CA LEU A 55 0.73 -26.28 -9.35
C LEU A 55 1.41 -24.98 -8.89
N PHE A 56 2.73 -24.94 -8.86
CA PHE A 56 3.48 -23.78 -8.40
C PHE A 56 3.04 -22.50 -9.09
N GLY A 57 2.89 -22.53 -10.42
CA GLY A 57 2.47 -21.36 -11.17
C GLY A 57 1.10 -20.81 -10.77
N LYS A 58 0.14 -21.72 -10.50
CA LYS A 58 -1.19 -21.33 -10.04
C LYS A 58 -1.15 -20.68 -8.66
N TYR A 59 -0.39 -21.28 -7.76
CA TYR A 59 -0.28 -20.76 -6.40
C TYR A 59 0.44 -19.40 -6.39
N LEU A 60 1.40 -19.23 -7.29
CA LEU A 60 2.11 -17.97 -7.42
C LEU A 60 1.15 -16.86 -7.83
N ILE A 61 0.20 -17.14 -8.70
CA ILE A 61 -0.83 -16.18 -9.10
C ILE A 61 -1.66 -15.75 -7.89
N VAL A 62 -2.04 -16.70 -7.05
CA VAL A 62 -2.83 -16.39 -5.85
C VAL A 62 -2.04 -15.48 -4.90
N VAL A 63 -0.75 -15.76 -4.71
CA VAL A 63 0.11 -14.92 -3.87
C VAL A 63 0.23 -13.52 -4.46
N ALA A 64 0.38 -13.43 -5.78
CA ALA A 64 0.48 -12.13 -6.46
C ALA A 64 -0.80 -11.33 -6.30
N LEU A 65 -1.97 -11.98 -6.36
CA LEU A 65 -3.25 -11.29 -6.13
C LEU A 65 -3.34 -10.76 -4.71
N ALA A 66 -2.88 -11.53 -3.74
CA ALA A 66 -2.87 -11.08 -2.35
C ALA A 66 -1.99 -9.83 -2.17
N GLU A 67 -0.91 -9.75 -2.93
CA GLU A 67 0.00 -8.62 -2.86
C GLU A 67 -0.57 -7.35 -3.52
N GLY A 68 -1.54 -7.49 -4.41
CA GLY A 68 -2.12 -6.35 -5.13
C GLY A 68 -2.72 -5.29 -4.24
N VAL A 69 -3.17 -5.64 -3.04
CA VAL A 69 -3.77 -4.68 -2.11
C VAL A 69 -2.77 -3.58 -1.72
N SER A 70 -1.51 -3.91 -1.51
CA SER A 70 -0.50 -2.91 -1.14
C SER A 70 -0.23 -1.95 -2.29
N ILE A 71 -0.41 -2.39 -3.52
CA ILE A 71 -0.27 -1.52 -4.70
C ILE A 71 -1.35 -0.44 -4.67
N PHE A 72 -2.58 -0.76 -4.29
CA PHE A 72 -3.63 0.24 -4.15
C PHE A 72 -3.32 1.24 -3.05
N GLY A 73 -2.78 0.79 -1.92
CA GLY A 73 -2.32 1.70 -0.86
C GLY A 73 -1.24 2.64 -1.36
N PHE A 74 -0.31 2.12 -2.15
CA PHE A 74 0.73 2.91 -2.77
C PHE A 74 0.14 3.95 -3.71
N LEU A 75 -0.83 3.56 -4.56
CA LEU A 75 -1.49 4.49 -5.48
C LEU A 75 -2.22 5.60 -4.73
N VAL A 76 -2.94 5.27 -3.67
CA VAL A 76 -3.64 6.26 -2.86
C VAL A 76 -2.62 7.24 -2.28
N SER A 77 -1.50 6.74 -1.78
CA SER A 77 -0.44 7.59 -1.24
C SER A 77 0.13 8.52 -2.31
N LEU A 78 0.31 8.02 -3.53
CA LEU A 78 0.78 8.85 -4.64
C LEU A 78 -0.22 9.95 -4.99
N PHE A 79 -1.52 9.61 -5.01
CA PHE A 79 -2.55 10.60 -5.29
C PHE A 79 -2.57 11.69 -4.22
N ILE A 80 -2.43 11.33 -2.96
CA ILE A 80 -2.34 12.31 -1.89
C ILE A 80 -1.10 13.17 -2.08
N TYR A 81 0.03 12.55 -2.36
CA TYR A 81 1.28 13.27 -2.59
C TYR A 81 1.14 14.28 -3.72
N SER A 82 0.44 13.92 -4.79
CA SER A 82 0.27 14.80 -5.93
C SER A 82 -0.59 16.03 -5.61
N LYS A 83 -1.37 15.98 -4.52
CA LYS A 83 -2.25 17.07 -4.11
C LYS A 83 -1.64 17.97 -3.04
N ILE A 84 -0.56 17.56 -2.48
CA ILE A 84 0.15 18.35 -1.50
C ILE A 84 1.52 18.79 -2.04
#